data_12d781a1720e8d7ed050e81f8e29a0fb
#
_entry.id   12d781a1720e8d7ed050e81f8e29a0fb
#
_cell.length_a   1.000
_cell.length_b   1.000
_cell.length_c   1.000
_cell.angle_alpha   90.00
_cell.angle_beta   90.00
_cell.angle_gamma   90.00
#
_symmetry.space_group_name_H-M   'P 1'
#
loop_
_entity.id
_entity.type
_entity.pdbx_description
1 polymer ?
#
loop_
_entity_poly.entity_id
_entity_poly.type
_entity_poly.pdbx_seq_one_letter_code
_entity_poly.pdbx_strand_id
1 'polypeptide(L)'
;MARGGRPIIPTGGTAQRIQDQRNRSTHSIPLDKLIPYHRENVNGNPIFHDYAQDKLEQLANSLERDGQVENIIVFPSEQQPGMYEVLSGKQRTRAARLVQQKHPERNTLNATVLDLQAVKANTFALGDLTYVLTNVHRRDQLLISELGMAFEMQFQAEKHQGKAAAQGTDTLTELAQQNQTSPSFIKCARQFIPEIAIPEIIDLADSGSIPVSTASQTLTRMNKATQRALIETLKQASEQEGWQLASYCKKKLTTAALRALKAAYDIRIAAAQDAQSNVLTEDDTAFLFTDAKPKTVFKAPTKQALQRVIPEQLWGDQKAASDYLVNAMEELKRYKEKYGEL
;
A
#
# COMPACT_ATOMS: atom_id res chain seq x y z
N MET A 1 16.64 4.82 -25.34
CA MET A 1 17.10 6.14 -24.81
C MET A 1 16.01 6.67 -23.90
N ALA A 2 16.13 6.42 -22.59
CA ALA A 2 15.19 6.94 -21.60
C ALA A 2 15.59 8.39 -21.26
N ARG A 3 14.69 9.32 -21.51
CA ARG A 3 14.86 10.73 -21.13
C ARG A 3 14.72 10.83 -19.61
N GLY A 4 15.82 11.10 -18.91
CA GLY A 4 15.82 11.45 -17.50
C GLY A 4 15.03 12.73 -17.26
N GLY A 5 13.78 12.59 -16.80
CA GLY A 5 12.99 13.71 -16.30
C GLY A 5 13.61 14.23 -15.01
N ARG A 6 13.93 15.52 -14.94
CA ARG A 6 14.26 16.17 -13.67
C ARG A 6 13.11 16.00 -12.69
N PRO A 7 13.36 15.67 -11.42
CA PRO A 7 12.29 15.58 -10.42
C PRO A 7 11.60 16.95 -10.30
N ILE A 8 10.30 16.98 -10.55
CA ILE A 8 9.47 18.17 -10.33
C ILE A 8 9.29 18.30 -8.82
N ILE A 9 9.87 19.34 -8.25
CA ILE A 9 9.70 19.65 -6.82
C ILE A 9 8.26 20.13 -6.64
N PRO A 10 7.50 19.57 -5.68
CA PRO A 10 6.13 20.02 -5.43
C PRO A 10 6.10 21.52 -5.09
N THR A 11 5.34 22.29 -5.83
CA THR A 11 5.20 23.76 -5.65
C THR A 11 4.22 24.14 -4.54
N GLY A 12 3.95 23.24 -3.58
CA GLY A 12 3.13 23.53 -2.40
C GLY A 12 3.96 24.03 -1.23
N GLY A 13 3.44 24.94 -0.43
CA GLY A 13 4.16 25.69 0.61
C GLY A 13 5.04 24.87 1.59
N THR A 14 4.73 23.59 1.82
CA THR A 14 5.54 22.70 2.72
C THR A 14 6.83 22.22 2.05
N ALA A 15 6.76 21.83 0.78
CA ALA A 15 7.94 21.37 0.03
C ALA A 15 8.92 22.53 -0.23
N GLN A 16 8.41 23.71 -0.52
CA GLN A 16 9.23 24.92 -0.65
C GLN A 16 9.93 25.26 0.67
N ARG A 17 9.23 25.16 1.80
CA ARG A 17 9.83 25.38 3.14
C ARG A 17 10.90 24.37 3.49
N ILE A 18 10.72 23.08 3.13
CA ILE A 18 11.75 22.06 3.29
C ILE A 18 12.98 22.39 2.45
N GLN A 19 12.78 22.86 1.22
CA GLN A 19 13.87 23.27 0.32
C GLN A 19 14.60 24.50 0.85
N ASP A 20 13.88 25.50 1.35
CA ASP A 20 14.45 26.72 1.93
C ASP A 20 15.23 26.42 3.22
N GLN A 21 14.80 25.43 4.01
CA GLN A 21 15.53 24.97 5.19
C GLN A 21 16.78 24.16 4.83
N ARG A 22 16.78 23.41 3.73
CA ARG A 22 17.96 22.69 3.23
C ARG A 22 19.15 23.62 2.96
N ASN A 23 18.89 24.86 2.63
CA ASN A 23 19.91 25.85 2.34
C ASN A 23 20.51 26.51 3.59
N ARG A 24 20.03 26.23 4.81
CA ARG A 24 20.34 27.05 6.00
C ARG A 24 21.44 26.55 6.92
N SER A 25 21.75 25.26 7.03
CA SER A 25 22.89 24.84 7.85
C SER A 25 23.27 23.38 7.61
N THR A 26 24.51 23.16 7.21
CA THR A 26 25.16 21.85 7.22
C THR A 26 25.92 21.72 8.54
N HIS A 27 25.63 20.68 9.30
CA HIS A 27 26.29 20.37 10.56
C HIS A 27 26.98 19.01 10.47
N SER A 28 28.18 18.90 11.04
CA SER A 28 28.84 17.60 11.24
C SER A 28 28.30 17.00 12.54
N ILE A 29 27.55 15.91 12.43
CA ILE A 29 26.90 15.26 13.58
C ILE A 29 27.57 13.92 13.87
N PRO A 30 27.95 13.66 15.14
CA PRO A 30 28.49 12.36 15.56
C PRO A 30 27.50 11.21 15.31
N LEU A 31 28.02 10.05 14.88
CA LEU A 31 27.20 8.88 14.56
C LEU A 31 26.44 8.32 15.76
N ASP A 32 26.97 8.48 16.97
CA ASP A 32 26.32 8.12 18.23
C ASP A 32 25.12 9.00 18.57
N LYS A 33 25.04 10.21 17.99
CA LYS A 33 23.91 11.13 18.14
C LYS A 33 22.80 10.90 17.12
N LEU A 34 22.99 9.98 16.15
CA LEU A 34 22.02 9.68 15.10
C LEU A 34 21.17 8.47 15.49
N ILE A 35 19.86 8.65 15.53
CA ILE A 35 18.89 7.59 15.80
C ILE A 35 17.92 7.43 14.61
N PRO A 36 17.32 6.24 14.42
CA PRO A 36 16.26 6.06 13.44
C PRO A 36 15.08 7.00 13.71
N TYR A 37 14.37 7.38 12.64
CA TYR A 37 13.12 8.13 12.79
C TYR A 37 12.13 7.31 13.61
N HIS A 38 11.49 7.90 14.60
CA HIS A 38 10.64 7.19 15.57
C HIS A 38 9.45 6.47 14.92
N ARG A 39 9.01 6.89 13.74
CA ARG A 39 7.96 6.23 12.96
C ARG A 39 8.49 5.32 11.85
N GLU A 40 9.79 5.02 11.84
CA GLU A 40 10.39 4.13 10.85
C GLU A 40 9.81 2.71 10.90
N ASN A 41 9.47 2.25 12.10
CA ASN A 41 8.89 0.93 12.33
C ASN A 41 7.43 1.11 12.79
N VAL A 42 6.49 1.06 11.86
CA VAL A 42 5.06 1.08 12.17
C VAL A 42 4.60 -0.34 12.46
N ASN A 43 3.97 -0.54 13.63
CA ASN A 43 3.51 -1.86 14.08
C ASN A 43 4.61 -2.94 14.09
N GLY A 44 5.87 -2.55 14.34
CA GLY A 44 7.02 -3.45 14.39
C GLY A 44 7.62 -3.81 13.03
N ASN A 45 7.08 -3.25 11.93
CA ASN A 45 7.61 -3.44 10.59
C ASN A 45 8.28 -2.16 10.07
N PRO A 46 9.47 -2.27 9.43
CA PRO A 46 10.09 -1.11 8.80
C PRO A 46 9.23 -0.63 7.63
N ILE A 47 9.10 0.70 7.45
CA ILE A 47 8.40 1.26 6.31
C ILE A 47 9.18 1.00 5.03
N PHE A 48 10.50 1.21 5.09
CA PHE A 48 11.41 0.94 3.96
C PHE A 48 12.43 -0.12 4.37
N HIS A 49 12.56 -1.17 3.54
CA HIS A 49 13.50 -2.25 3.80
C HIS A 49 14.96 -1.76 3.82
N ASP A 50 15.79 -2.47 4.54
CA ASP A 50 17.22 -2.21 4.57
C ASP A 50 17.90 -2.73 3.29
N TYR A 51 19.02 -2.12 2.93
CA TYR A 51 19.84 -2.67 1.85
C TYR A 51 20.38 -4.05 2.27
N ALA A 52 20.43 -4.96 1.31
CA ALA A 52 21.17 -6.21 1.45
C ALA A 52 22.64 -5.91 1.78
N GLN A 53 23.29 -6.86 2.44
CA GLN A 53 24.63 -6.66 2.99
C GLN A 53 25.67 -6.23 1.93
N ASP A 54 25.61 -6.86 0.76
CA ASP A 54 26.48 -6.54 -0.38
C ASP A 54 26.32 -5.08 -0.87
N LYS A 55 25.08 -4.62 -0.97
CA LYS A 55 24.77 -3.23 -1.36
C LYS A 55 25.17 -2.23 -0.27
N LEU A 56 25.02 -2.61 1.00
CA LEU A 56 25.45 -1.79 2.12
C LEU A 56 26.98 -1.66 2.17
N GLU A 57 27.71 -2.74 1.91
CA GLU A 57 29.19 -2.76 1.82
C GLU A 57 29.70 -1.93 0.63
N GLN A 58 29.06 -2.01 -0.52
CA GLN A 58 29.37 -1.14 -1.66
C GLN A 58 29.21 0.33 -1.30
N LEU A 59 28.13 0.68 -0.58
CA LEU A 59 27.93 2.05 -0.11
C LEU A 59 28.98 2.47 0.91
N ALA A 60 29.38 1.58 1.83
CA ALA A 60 30.45 1.83 2.80
C ALA A 60 31.79 2.05 2.11
N ASN A 61 32.15 1.22 1.12
CA ASN A 61 33.38 1.36 0.35
C ASN A 61 33.41 2.68 -0.47
N SER A 62 32.27 3.09 -1.04
CA SER A 62 32.17 4.40 -1.69
C SER A 62 32.35 5.54 -0.69
N LEU A 63 31.70 5.45 0.47
CA LEU A 63 31.84 6.46 1.53
C LEU A 63 33.28 6.53 2.09
N GLU A 64 33.97 5.41 2.19
CA GLU A 64 35.36 5.32 2.62
C GLU A 64 36.31 5.98 1.60
N ARG A 65 36.10 5.72 0.30
CA ARG A 65 36.95 6.20 -0.80
C ARG A 65 36.67 7.65 -1.19
N ASP A 66 35.39 7.98 -1.40
CA ASP A 66 34.97 9.24 -2.02
C ASP A 66 34.46 10.27 -1.00
N GLY A 67 34.28 9.85 0.26
CA GLY A 67 33.68 10.67 1.30
C GLY A 67 32.15 10.78 1.14
N GLN A 68 31.56 11.65 1.94
CA GLN A 68 30.13 11.91 1.88
C GLN A 68 29.76 12.92 0.79
N VAL A 69 29.13 12.46 -0.27
CA VAL A 69 28.70 13.30 -1.39
C VAL A 69 27.43 14.10 -1.09
N GLU A 70 26.46 13.48 -0.40
CA GLU A 70 25.21 14.13 -0.05
C GLU A 70 24.99 14.14 1.47
N ASN A 71 24.47 15.24 1.99
CA ASN A 71 24.08 15.34 3.38
C ASN A 71 22.91 14.41 3.72
N ILE A 72 22.92 13.88 4.93
CA ILE A 72 21.71 13.29 5.51
C ILE A 72 20.75 14.40 5.95
N ILE A 73 19.46 14.08 6.12
CA ILE A 73 18.45 15.02 6.63
C ILE A 73 18.01 14.51 7.99
N VAL A 74 18.13 15.37 9.00
CA VAL A 74 17.78 15.03 10.38
C VAL A 74 16.99 16.16 11.05
N PHE A 75 16.40 15.87 12.18
CA PHE A 75 15.87 16.89 13.11
C PHE A 75 16.14 16.48 14.57
N PRO A 76 16.15 17.44 15.52
CA PRO A 76 16.29 17.14 16.94
C PRO A 76 15.17 16.24 17.44
N SER A 77 15.51 15.15 18.13
CA SER A 77 14.52 14.24 18.68
C SER A 77 13.81 14.87 19.88
N GLU A 78 12.48 14.83 19.86
CA GLU A 78 11.66 15.21 21.02
C GLU A 78 11.65 14.12 22.10
N GLN A 79 11.84 12.86 21.69
CA GLN A 79 11.83 11.70 22.61
C GLN A 79 13.16 11.52 23.33
N GLN A 80 14.28 11.90 22.70
CA GLN A 80 15.62 11.74 23.21
C GLN A 80 16.42 13.04 23.07
N PRO A 81 16.36 13.95 24.07
CA PRO A 81 17.06 15.23 24.01
C PRO A 81 18.57 15.08 23.73
N GLY A 82 19.07 15.86 22.79
CA GLY A 82 20.48 15.80 22.35
C GLY A 82 20.78 14.76 21.27
N MET A 83 19.78 13.99 20.83
CA MET A 83 19.86 13.09 19.69
C MET A 83 19.17 13.69 18.46
N TYR A 84 19.49 13.15 17.28
CA TYR A 84 18.90 13.57 16.01
C TYR A 84 18.27 12.38 15.30
N GLU A 85 17.03 12.52 14.89
CA GLU A 85 16.32 11.52 14.12
C GLU A 85 16.60 11.64 12.63
N VAL A 86 16.93 10.52 11.97
CA VAL A 86 17.33 10.48 10.57
C VAL A 86 16.09 10.33 9.67
N LEU A 87 15.70 11.39 8.98
CA LEU A 87 14.61 11.39 8.01
C LEU A 87 15.05 10.91 6.62
N SER A 88 16.28 11.24 6.23
CA SER A 88 16.86 10.78 4.96
C SER A 88 18.31 10.42 5.13
N GLY A 89 18.73 9.28 4.57
CA GLY A 89 20.09 8.79 4.65
C GLY A 89 20.31 7.66 5.65
N LYS A 90 19.26 6.92 6.04
CA LYS A 90 19.35 5.72 6.91
C LYS A 90 20.46 4.76 6.46
N GLN A 91 20.48 4.38 5.17
CA GLN A 91 21.49 3.45 4.66
C GLN A 91 22.91 4.06 4.68
N ARG A 92 23.02 5.38 4.45
CA ARG A 92 24.29 6.11 4.57
C ARG A 92 24.77 6.13 6.03
N THR A 93 23.88 6.32 6.98
CA THR A 93 24.21 6.24 8.41
C THR A 93 24.68 4.84 8.81
N ARG A 94 24.03 3.78 8.29
CA ARG A 94 24.47 2.39 8.49
C ARG A 94 25.83 2.12 7.86
N ALA A 95 26.04 2.56 6.62
CA ALA A 95 27.34 2.43 5.94
C ALA A 95 28.45 3.17 6.67
N ALA A 96 28.18 4.39 7.18
CA ALA A 96 29.16 5.15 7.96
C ALA A 96 29.55 4.44 9.26
N ARG A 97 28.64 3.73 9.92
CA ARG A 97 28.96 2.91 11.08
C ARG A 97 29.86 1.73 10.72
N LEU A 98 29.72 1.14 9.54
CA LEU A 98 30.65 0.10 9.05
C LEU A 98 32.06 0.71 8.78
N VAL A 99 32.12 1.91 8.21
CA VAL A 99 33.39 2.62 8.01
C VAL A 99 34.03 2.96 9.35
N GLN A 100 33.27 3.44 10.33
CA GLN A 100 33.75 3.76 11.68
C GLN A 100 34.40 2.55 12.40
N GLN A 101 33.89 1.34 12.17
CA GLN A 101 34.50 0.12 12.74
C GLN A 101 35.95 -0.09 12.30
N LYS A 102 36.28 0.32 11.06
CA LYS A 102 37.63 0.24 10.48
C LYS A 102 38.43 1.53 10.76
N HIS A 103 37.75 2.66 10.80
CA HIS A 103 38.30 4.01 10.91
C HIS A 103 37.58 4.78 12.03
N PRO A 104 37.96 4.58 13.33
CA PRO A 104 37.25 5.18 14.47
C PRO A 104 37.23 6.71 14.46
N GLU A 105 38.17 7.36 13.78
CA GLU A 105 38.23 8.82 13.60
C GLU A 105 37.11 9.34 12.67
N ARG A 106 36.54 8.49 11.78
CA ARG A 106 35.43 8.83 10.91
C ARG A 106 34.09 8.62 11.60
N ASN A 107 33.86 9.37 12.63
CA ASN A 107 32.73 9.20 13.54
C ASN A 107 31.60 10.20 13.36
N THR A 108 31.62 10.98 12.27
CA THR A 108 30.61 12.00 12.00
C THR A 108 30.03 11.88 10.58
N LEU A 109 28.82 12.41 10.38
CA LEU A 109 28.23 12.66 9.08
C LEU A 109 27.77 14.12 8.95
N ASN A 110 27.90 14.67 7.74
CA ASN A 110 27.33 15.95 7.40
C ASN A 110 25.82 15.82 7.25
N ALA A 111 25.09 16.65 7.97
CA ALA A 111 23.65 16.62 8.05
C ALA A 111 23.05 18.01 7.79
N THR A 112 21.93 18.05 7.10
CA THR A 112 21.03 19.19 7.09
C THR A 112 20.05 19.01 8.25
N VAL A 113 20.09 19.93 9.21
CA VAL A 113 19.19 19.92 10.36
C VAL A 113 17.94 20.72 10.03
N LEU A 114 16.78 20.10 10.12
CA LEU A 114 15.50 20.77 9.96
C LEU A 114 15.06 21.38 11.28
N ASP A 115 14.71 22.66 11.24
CA ASP A 115 14.03 23.34 12.36
C ASP A 115 12.51 23.18 12.19
N LEU A 116 11.95 22.23 12.92
CA LEU A 116 10.51 21.94 12.85
C LEU A 116 9.68 22.95 13.66
N GLN A 117 10.29 23.71 14.60
CA GLN A 117 9.58 24.71 15.39
C GLN A 117 9.25 25.96 14.57
N ALA A 118 10.10 26.30 13.58
CA ALA A 118 9.87 27.42 12.67
C ALA A 118 8.69 27.16 11.72
N VAL A 119 8.28 25.94 11.55
CA VAL A 119 7.12 25.57 10.72
C VAL A 119 5.96 25.33 11.67
N LYS A 120 5.12 26.27 11.94
CA LYS A 120 3.90 26.19 12.81
C LYS A 120 2.91 25.06 12.45
N ALA A 121 3.38 23.98 11.88
CA ALA A 121 2.65 22.77 11.53
C ALA A 121 2.95 21.70 12.56
N ASN A 122 2.06 20.74 12.68
CA ASN A 122 2.28 19.53 13.47
C ASN A 122 3.65 18.93 13.10
N THR A 123 4.57 18.91 14.03
CA THR A 123 5.96 18.43 13.87
C THR A 123 6.01 17.05 13.23
N PHE A 124 5.11 16.17 13.65
CA PHE A 124 4.99 14.82 13.09
C PHE A 124 4.62 14.82 11.59
N ALA A 125 3.67 15.68 11.18
CA ALA A 125 3.27 15.74 9.78
C ALA A 125 4.41 16.17 8.86
N LEU A 126 5.23 17.14 9.27
CA LEU A 126 6.38 17.57 8.47
C LEU A 126 7.48 16.49 8.44
N GLY A 127 7.76 15.83 9.56
CA GLY A 127 8.71 14.72 9.65
C GLY A 127 8.28 13.57 8.73
N ASP A 128 7.02 13.14 8.81
CA ASP A 128 6.43 12.08 7.98
C ASP A 128 6.53 12.42 6.50
N LEU A 129 6.14 13.62 6.09
CA LEU A 129 6.24 14.06 4.70
C LEU A 129 7.69 14.07 4.21
N THR A 130 8.62 14.58 5.01
CA THR A 130 10.05 14.60 4.65
C THR A 130 10.59 13.19 4.53
N TYR A 131 10.27 12.30 5.48
CA TYR A 131 10.69 10.91 5.47
C TYR A 131 10.20 10.19 4.22
N VAL A 132 8.91 10.31 3.90
CA VAL A 132 8.30 9.67 2.74
C VAL A 132 8.86 10.25 1.44
N LEU A 133 8.78 11.57 1.24
CA LEU A 133 9.19 12.21 -0.01
C LEU A 133 10.66 11.95 -0.35
N THR A 134 11.54 11.95 0.64
CA THR A 134 12.97 11.69 0.41
C THR A 134 13.28 10.23 0.10
N ASN A 135 12.46 9.29 0.56
CA ASN A 135 12.68 7.87 0.31
C ASN A 135 11.95 7.40 -0.96
N VAL A 136 10.70 7.82 -1.19
CA VAL A 136 9.93 7.43 -2.39
C VAL A 136 10.60 7.91 -3.68
N HIS A 137 11.10 9.16 -3.71
CA HIS A 137 11.70 9.71 -4.93
C HIS A 137 13.15 9.29 -5.19
N ARG A 138 13.82 8.64 -4.23
CA ARG A 138 15.24 8.28 -4.34
C ARG A 138 15.50 6.80 -4.54
N ARG A 139 14.49 5.95 -4.39
CA ARG A 139 14.63 4.50 -4.56
C ARG A 139 14.08 4.06 -5.90
N ASP A 140 14.90 3.34 -6.66
CA ASP A 140 14.54 2.86 -7.99
C ASP A 140 13.51 1.71 -7.96
N GLN A 141 13.45 0.97 -6.86
CA GLN A 141 12.57 -0.17 -6.69
C GLN A 141 11.99 -0.17 -5.28
N LEU A 142 10.76 0.27 -5.16
CA LEU A 142 9.99 0.19 -3.92
C LEU A 142 9.02 -0.98 -4.00
N LEU A 143 8.87 -1.69 -2.89
CA LEU A 143 7.84 -2.71 -2.73
C LEU A 143 6.46 -2.05 -2.67
N ILE A 144 5.42 -2.81 -3.03
CA ILE A 144 4.05 -2.28 -2.98
C ILE A 144 3.62 -1.91 -1.55
N SER A 145 4.09 -2.68 -0.56
CA SER A 145 3.88 -2.41 0.85
C SER A 145 4.55 -1.12 1.31
N GLU A 146 5.79 -0.87 0.88
CA GLU A 146 6.52 0.36 1.19
C GLU A 146 5.80 1.59 0.62
N LEU A 147 5.34 1.49 -0.62
CA LEU A 147 4.51 2.53 -1.24
C LEU A 147 3.19 2.71 -0.50
N GLY A 148 2.55 1.61 -0.08
CA GLY A 148 1.32 1.64 0.69
C GLY A 148 1.46 2.41 2.00
N MET A 149 2.48 2.08 2.79
CA MET A 149 2.81 2.76 4.04
C MET A 149 3.17 4.24 3.81
N ALA A 150 3.99 4.50 2.79
CA ALA A 150 4.39 5.86 2.44
C ALA A 150 3.19 6.74 2.05
N PHE A 151 2.30 6.24 1.20
CA PHE A 151 1.10 6.95 0.80
C PHE A 151 0.10 7.10 1.94
N GLU A 152 0.00 6.13 2.85
CA GLU A 152 -0.82 6.27 4.05
C GLU A 152 -0.30 7.38 4.95
N MET A 153 1.01 7.44 5.21
CA MET A 153 1.63 8.50 6.01
C MET A 153 1.41 9.88 5.37
N GLN A 154 1.61 10.02 4.06
CA GLN A 154 1.33 11.28 3.34
C GLN A 154 -0.13 11.67 3.47
N PHE A 155 -1.05 10.73 3.25
CA PHE A 155 -2.48 10.98 3.34
C PHE A 155 -2.89 11.45 4.74
N GLN A 156 -2.38 10.81 5.79
CA GLN A 156 -2.67 11.20 7.16
C GLN A 156 -2.07 12.57 7.51
N ALA A 157 -0.84 12.85 7.04
CA ALA A 157 -0.18 14.13 7.26
C ALA A 157 -0.95 15.29 6.60
N GLU A 158 -1.43 15.11 5.36
CA GLU A 158 -2.20 16.14 4.65
C GLU A 158 -3.60 16.33 5.24
N LYS A 159 -4.26 15.24 5.66
CA LYS A 159 -5.55 15.30 6.33
C LYS A 159 -5.51 16.10 7.63
N HIS A 160 -4.42 16.01 8.40
CA HIS A 160 -4.26 16.74 9.67
C HIS A 160 -3.91 18.22 9.49
N GLN A 161 -3.52 18.67 8.31
CA GLN A 161 -3.20 20.08 8.06
C GLN A 161 -4.44 21.01 8.04
N GLY A 162 -5.65 20.49 8.27
CA GLY A 162 -6.85 21.29 8.43
C GLY A 162 -7.22 22.18 7.24
N LYS A 163 -6.54 22.03 6.11
CA LYS A 163 -6.91 22.69 4.87
C LYS A 163 -8.05 21.86 4.27
N ALA A 164 -9.29 22.32 4.51
CA ALA A 164 -10.35 22.04 3.54
C ALA A 164 -9.70 22.26 2.16
N ALA A 165 -9.75 21.24 1.29
CA ALA A 165 -9.16 21.30 -0.02
C ALA A 165 -9.49 22.65 -0.64
N ALA A 166 -8.52 23.53 -0.74
CA ALA A 166 -8.70 24.79 -1.41
C ALA A 166 -9.06 24.39 -2.84
N GLN A 167 -10.26 24.72 -3.27
CA GLN A 167 -10.78 24.47 -4.63
C GLN A 167 -11.30 23.07 -4.98
N GLY A 168 -11.79 22.24 -4.03
CA GLY A 168 -12.56 21.03 -4.37
C GLY A 168 -11.74 19.88 -4.97
N THR A 169 -10.42 19.91 -4.89
CA THR A 169 -9.56 18.79 -5.26
C THR A 169 -9.47 17.77 -4.12
N ASP A 170 -9.71 16.50 -4.45
CA ASP A 170 -9.58 15.39 -3.49
C ASP A 170 -8.11 15.19 -3.11
N THR A 171 -7.82 15.01 -1.81
CA THR A 171 -6.47 14.75 -1.26
C THR A 171 -5.73 13.66 -2.03
N LEU A 172 -6.43 12.61 -2.50
CA LEU A 172 -5.81 11.55 -3.30
C LEU A 172 -5.36 12.04 -4.68
N THR A 173 -6.06 12.99 -5.27
CA THR A 173 -5.67 13.58 -6.56
C THR A 173 -4.43 14.45 -6.40
N GLU A 174 -4.35 15.21 -5.31
CA GLU A 174 -3.17 16.00 -4.98
C GLU A 174 -1.95 15.13 -4.72
N LEU A 175 -2.10 14.05 -3.93
CA LEU A 175 -1.06 13.08 -3.69
C LEU A 175 -0.59 12.40 -4.99
N ALA A 176 -1.52 12.06 -5.88
CA ALA A 176 -1.19 11.45 -7.16
C ALA A 176 -0.35 12.37 -8.04
N GLN A 177 -0.67 13.65 -8.08
CA GLN A 177 0.12 14.66 -8.80
C GLN A 177 1.52 14.82 -8.18
N GLN A 178 1.61 14.92 -6.85
CA GLN A 178 2.88 15.04 -6.13
C GLN A 178 3.81 13.86 -6.37
N ASN A 179 3.26 12.65 -6.42
CA ASN A 179 4.01 11.41 -6.61
C ASN A 179 4.08 10.94 -8.07
N GLN A 180 3.62 11.73 -9.04
CA GLN A 180 3.62 11.43 -10.48
C GLN A 180 2.99 10.07 -10.80
N THR A 181 1.90 9.76 -10.12
CA THR A 181 1.17 8.49 -10.25
C THR A 181 -0.34 8.73 -10.39
N SER A 182 -1.13 7.66 -10.41
CA SER A 182 -2.59 7.76 -10.46
C SER A 182 -3.24 7.65 -9.08
N PRO A 183 -4.39 8.31 -8.84
CA PRO A 183 -5.16 8.11 -7.61
C PRO A 183 -5.55 6.65 -7.38
N SER A 184 -5.81 5.91 -8.46
CA SER A 184 -6.13 4.48 -8.40
C SER A 184 -4.96 3.65 -7.92
N PHE A 185 -3.72 3.98 -8.32
CA PHE A 185 -2.53 3.31 -7.84
C PHE A 185 -2.29 3.56 -6.35
N ILE A 186 -2.45 4.80 -5.90
CA ILE A 186 -2.36 5.14 -4.47
C ILE A 186 -3.39 4.35 -3.65
N LYS A 187 -4.65 4.32 -4.11
CA LYS A 187 -5.71 3.51 -3.45
C LYS A 187 -5.35 2.03 -3.41
N CYS A 188 -4.76 1.51 -4.49
CA CYS A 188 -4.31 0.13 -4.59
C CYS A 188 -3.19 -0.17 -3.60
N ALA A 189 -2.10 0.62 -3.62
CA ALA A 189 -0.94 0.41 -2.76
C ALA A 189 -1.32 0.47 -1.27
N ARG A 190 -2.14 1.43 -0.86
CA ARG A 190 -2.63 1.58 0.53
C ARG A 190 -3.44 0.39 1.06
N GLN A 191 -3.81 -0.58 0.22
CA GLN A 191 -4.46 -1.80 0.66
C GLN A 191 -3.46 -2.85 1.20
N PHE A 192 -2.15 -2.69 0.92
CA PHE A 192 -1.11 -3.63 1.33
C PHE A 192 -0.31 -3.11 2.54
N ILE A 193 -1.04 -2.61 3.54
CA ILE A 193 -0.48 -2.19 4.83
C ILE A 193 -0.92 -3.15 5.93
N PRO A 194 -0.17 -3.27 7.04
CA PRO A 194 -0.44 -4.23 8.11
C PRO A 194 -1.82 -4.08 8.77
N GLU A 195 -2.42 -2.89 8.72
CA GLU A 195 -3.76 -2.63 9.24
C GLU A 195 -4.85 -3.34 8.42
N ILE A 196 -4.63 -3.56 7.13
CA ILE A 196 -5.63 -4.07 6.17
C ILE A 196 -5.34 -5.50 5.75
N ALA A 197 -4.08 -5.80 5.37
CA ALA A 197 -3.66 -7.10 4.88
C ALA A 197 -2.80 -7.84 5.91
N ILE A 198 -2.87 -9.18 5.89
CA ILE A 198 -1.96 -10.02 6.69
C ILE A 198 -0.56 -10.06 6.05
N PRO A 199 0.51 -10.33 6.83
CA PRO A 199 1.88 -10.32 6.32
C PRO A 199 2.07 -11.19 5.08
N GLU A 200 1.51 -12.37 5.04
CA GLU A 200 1.65 -13.32 3.93
C GLU A 200 1.08 -12.77 2.61
N ILE A 201 -0.03 -12.03 2.67
CA ILE A 201 -0.61 -11.37 1.47
C ILE A 201 0.26 -10.20 1.04
N ILE A 202 0.84 -9.47 1.98
CA ILE A 202 1.79 -8.40 1.70
C ILE A 202 3.02 -8.98 0.98
N ASP A 203 3.62 -10.05 1.51
CA ASP A 203 4.78 -10.73 0.92
C ASP A 203 4.49 -11.26 -0.48
N LEU A 204 3.30 -11.83 -0.71
CA LEU A 204 2.86 -12.28 -2.03
C LEU A 204 2.69 -11.12 -3.02
N ALA A 205 2.25 -9.97 -2.56
CA ALA A 205 2.13 -8.78 -3.39
C ALA A 205 3.50 -8.18 -3.71
N ASP A 206 4.38 -8.08 -2.73
CA ASP A 206 5.74 -7.55 -2.86
C ASP A 206 6.62 -8.41 -3.76
N SER A 207 6.45 -9.74 -3.70
CA SER A 207 7.13 -10.69 -4.60
C SER A 207 6.52 -10.77 -6.01
N GLY A 208 5.42 -10.06 -6.29
CA GLY A 208 4.69 -10.16 -7.56
C GLY A 208 4.05 -11.53 -7.80
N SER A 209 3.79 -12.29 -6.73
CA SER A 209 3.18 -13.62 -6.81
C SER A 209 1.66 -13.57 -6.95
N ILE A 210 1.04 -12.42 -6.77
CA ILE A 210 -0.39 -12.18 -7.00
C ILE A 210 -0.61 -10.92 -7.83
N PRO A 211 -1.70 -10.84 -8.61
CA PRO A 211 -2.04 -9.64 -9.38
C PRO A 211 -2.51 -8.52 -8.46
N VAL A 212 -1.59 -7.62 -8.08
CA VAL A 212 -1.72 -6.56 -7.06
C VAL A 212 -3.01 -5.74 -7.23
N SER A 213 -3.31 -5.27 -8.44
CA SER A 213 -4.51 -4.47 -8.70
C SER A 213 -5.82 -5.22 -8.40
N THR A 214 -5.89 -6.51 -8.71
CA THR A 214 -7.07 -7.33 -8.40
C THR A 214 -7.10 -7.70 -6.92
N ALA A 215 -5.95 -8.08 -6.35
CA ALA A 215 -5.84 -8.46 -4.95
C ALA A 215 -6.25 -7.30 -4.02
N SER A 216 -5.93 -6.05 -4.37
CA SER A 216 -6.36 -4.85 -3.62
C SER A 216 -7.88 -4.63 -3.60
N GLN A 217 -8.60 -5.20 -4.56
CA GLN A 217 -10.06 -5.10 -4.66
C GLN A 217 -10.78 -6.37 -4.17
N THR A 218 -10.04 -7.43 -3.88
CA THR A 218 -10.57 -8.74 -3.52
C THR A 218 -10.04 -9.22 -2.16
N LEU A 219 -8.80 -9.71 -2.09
CA LEU A 219 -8.21 -10.27 -0.87
C LEU A 219 -8.19 -9.28 0.30
N THR A 220 -7.75 -8.06 0.04
CA THR A 220 -7.65 -7.04 1.08
C THR A 220 -9.02 -6.49 1.53
N ARG A 221 -10.09 -6.84 0.81
CA ARG A 221 -11.48 -6.52 1.20
C ARG A 221 -12.13 -7.58 2.07
N MET A 222 -11.50 -8.72 2.22
CA MET A 222 -11.91 -9.77 3.15
C MET A 222 -11.39 -9.42 4.55
N ASN A 223 -12.08 -9.88 5.59
CA ASN A 223 -11.57 -9.75 6.94
C ASN A 223 -10.29 -10.58 7.15
N LYS A 224 -9.47 -10.21 8.13
CA LYS A 224 -8.17 -10.88 8.35
C LYS A 224 -8.30 -12.36 8.72
N ALA A 225 -9.41 -12.79 9.31
CA ALA A 225 -9.66 -14.21 9.61
C ALA A 225 -9.82 -15.01 8.31
N THR A 226 -10.60 -14.50 7.37
CA THR A 226 -10.78 -15.11 6.04
C THR A 226 -9.48 -15.10 5.24
N GLN A 227 -8.71 -13.99 5.30
CA GLN A 227 -7.40 -13.93 4.66
C GLN A 227 -6.46 -15.03 5.19
N ARG A 228 -6.38 -15.23 6.52
CA ARG A 228 -5.56 -16.28 7.14
C ARG A 228 -6.01 -17.67 6.75
N ALA A 229 -7.31 -17.96 6.82
CA ALA A 229 -7.85 -19.25 6.44
C ALA A 229 -7.53 -19.61 4.98
N LEU A 230 -7.70 -18.66 4.06
CA LEU A 230 -7.37 -18.85 2.65
C LEU A 230 -5.87 -19.12 2.44
N ILE A 231 -5.00 -18.34 3.08
CA ILE A 231 -3.55 -18.54 2.96
C ILE A 231 -3.12 -19.88 3.55
N GLU A 232 -3.69 -20.28 4.68
CA GLU A 232 -3.39 -21.57 5.30
C GLU A 232 -3.79 -22.73 4.39
N THR A 233 -4.98 -22.68 3.77
CA THR A 233 -5.42 -23.67 2.79
C THR A 233 -4.47 -23.73 1.58
N LEU A 234 -4.05 -22.57 1.05
CA LEU A 234 -3.10 -22.53 -0.06
C LEU A 234 -1.72 -23.05 0.31
N LYS A 235 -1.28 -22.80 1.54
CA LYS A 235 -0.01 -23.30 2.07
C LYS A 235 0.00 -24.83 2.18
N GLN A 236 -1.03 -25.40 2.79
CA GLN A 236 -1.19 -26.85 2.88
C GLN A 236 -1.23 -27.53 1.50
N ALA A 237 -1.97 -26.96 0.56
CA ALA A 237 -2.03 -27.47 -0.81
C ALA A 237 -0.68 -27.33 -1.55
N SER A 238 0.04 -26.23 -1.34
CA SER A 238 1.37 -26.06 -1.95
C SER A 238 2.38 -27.05 -1.42
N GLU A 239 2.35 -27.35 -0.11
CA GLU A 239 3.20 -28.36 0.53
C GLU A 239 2.89 -29.77 0.01
N GLN A 240 1.62 -30.12 -0.16
CA GLN A 240 1.20 -31.42 -0.72
C GLN A 240 1.67 -31.60 -2.17
N GLU A 241 1.67 -30.54 -2.97
CA GLU A 241 2.17 -30.56 -4.35
C GLU A 241 3.69 -30.35 -4.46
N GLY A 242 4.40 -30.11 -3.35
CA GLY A 242 5.85 -29.86 -3.33
C GLY A 242 6.26 -28.51 -3.91
N TRP A 243 5.39 -27.49 -3.84
CA TRP A 243 5.63 -26.16 -4.36
C TRP A 243 5.95 -25.16 -3.24
N GLN A 244 6.73 -24.15 -3.56
CA GLN A 244 6.80 -22.95 -2.70
C GLN A 244 5.50 -22.16 -2.82
N LEU A 245 4.98 -21.63 -1.70
CA LEU A 245 3.72 -20.89 -1.63
C LEU A 245 3.63 -19.76 -2.67
N ALA A 246 4.68 -18.96 -2.83
CA ALA A 246 4.71 -17.85 -3.79
C ALA A 246 4.47 -18.32 -5.24
N SER A 247 5.16 -19.39 -5.65
CA SER A 247 5.01 -19.99 -6.98
C SER A 247 3.63 -20.62 -7.17
N TYR A 248 3.12 -21.26 -6.13
CA TYR A 248 1.79 -21.84 -6.12
C TYR A 248 0.70 -20.77 -6.24
N CYS A 249 0.78 -19.72 -5.44
CA CYS A 249 -0.14 -18.59 -5.50
C CYS A 249 -0.10 -17.89 -6.87
N LYS A 250 1.08 -17.71 -7.46
CA LYS A 250 1.22 -17.15 -8.80
C LYS A 250 0.46 -17.93 -9.87
N LYS A 251 0.42 -19.26 -9.73
CA LYS A 251 -0.32 -20.16 -10.63
C LYS A 251 -1.83 -20.14 -10.34
N LYS A 252 -2.22 -20.19 -9.07
CA LYS A 252 -3.60 -20.40 -8.64
C LYS A 252 -4.41 -19.12 -8.43
N LEU A 253 -3.83 -18.05 -7.87
CA LEU A 253 -4.52 -16.80 -7.59
C LEU A 253 -4.52 -15.85 -8.79
N THR A 254 -5.06 -16.32 -9.89
CA THR A 254 -5.26 -15.50 -11.08
C THR A 254 -6.31 -14.41 -10.85
N THR A 255 -6.36 -13.41 -11.73
CA THR A 255 -7.40 -12.35 -11.68
C THR A 255 -8.83 -12.92 -11.65
N ALA A 256 -9.08 -13.98 -12.40
CA ALA A 256 -10.39 -14.64 -12.43
C ALA A 256 -10.69 -15.35 -11.10
N ALA A 257 -9.71 -16.09 -10.55
CA ALA A 257 -9.82 -16.78 -9.28
C ALA A 257 -10.09 -15.79 -8.12
N LEU A 258 -9.34 -14.69 -8.05
CA LEU A 258 -9.53 -13.68 -7.03
C LEU A 258 -10.91 -13.03 -7.08
N ARG A 259 -11.44 -12.76 -8.27
CA ARG A 259 -12.80 -12.23 -8.43
C ARG A 259 -13.86 -13.23 -8.01
N ALA A 260 -13.68 -14.52 -8.31
CA ALA A 260 -14.59 -15.57 -7.89
C ALA A 260 -14.59 -15.73 -6.34
N LEU A 261 -13.42 -15.74 -5.72
CA LEU A 261 -13.30 -15.77 -4.25
C LEU A 261 -14.01 -14.59 -3.59
N LYS A 262 -13.82 -13.39 -4.13
CA LYS A 262 -14.48 -12.18 -3.59
C LYS A 262 -16.00 -12.29 -3.71
N ALA A 263 -16.50 -12.78 -4.84
CA ALA A 263 -17.93 -12.94 -5.04
C ALA A 263 -18.53 -13.99 -4.08
N ALA A 264 -17.85 -15.12 -3.87
CA ALA A 264 -18.26 -16.10 -2.87
C ALA A 264 -18.29 -15.51 -1.46
N TYR A 265 -17.26 -14.74 -1.10
CA TYR A 265 -17.18 -14.03 0.17
C TYR A 265 -18.35 -13.05 0.37
N ASP A 266 -18.68 -12.24 -0.67
CA ASP A 266 -19.79 -11.27 -0.59
C ASP A 266 -21.14 -11.95 -0.40
N ILE A 267 -21.36 -13.09 -1.06
CA ILE A 267 -22.60 -13.89 -0.88
C ILE A 267 -22.72 -14.36 0.57
N ARG A 268 -21.60 -14.81 1.17
CA ARG A 268 -21.61 -15.26 2.57
C ARG A 268 -21.85 -14.13 3.55
N ILE A 269 -21.23 -12.97 3.32
CA ILE A 269 -21.50 -11.77 4.14
C ILE A 269 -22.99 -11.40 4.07
N ALA A 270 -23.56 -11.41 2.88
CA ALA A 270 -24.97 -11.07 2.70
C ALA A 270 -25.93 -12.09 3.37
N ALA A 271 -25.52 -13.37 3.45
CA ALA A 271 -26.30 -14.44 4.07
C ALA A 271 -26.12 -14.54 5.60
N ALA A 272 -25.04 -13.99 6.15
CA ALA A 272 -24.74 -14.12 7.58
C ALA A 272 -25.38 -12.99 8.38
N GLN A 273 -26.00 -13.36 9.51
CA GLN A 273 -26.51 -12.40 10.50
C GLN A 273 -25.39 -11.80 11.37
N ASP A 274 -24.19 -12.42 11.38
CA ASP A 274 -23.05 -12.01 12.18
C ASP A 274 -21.76 -12.01 11.37
N ALA A 275 -21.09 -10.86 11.31
CA ALA A 275 -19.89 -10.65 10.48
C ALA A 275 -18.65 -11.47 10.94
N GLN A 276 -18.67 -12.08 12.11
CA GLN A 276 -17.54 -12.85 12.65
C GLN A 276 -17.48 -14.30 12.15
N SER A 277 -18.58 -14.85 11.63
CA SER A 277 -18.65 -16.24 11.14
C SER A 277 -18.35 -16.38 9.64
N ASN A 278 -17.91 -15.33 8.97
CA ASN A 278 -17.78 -15.28 7.51
C ASN A 278 -16.39 -15.76 7.03
N VAL A 279 -16.12 -17.05 7.16
CA VAL A 279 -14.94 -17.67 6.58
C VAL A 279 -15.38 -18.39 5.29
N LEU A 280 -14.55 -18.29 4.23
CA LEU A 280 -14.72 -19.10 3.01
C LEU A 280 -14.64 -20.57 3.39
N THR A 281 -15.55 -21.39 2.85
CA THR A 281 -15.53 -22.84 3.04
C THR A 281 -14.68 -23.52 1.98
N GLU A 282 -14.43 -24.82 2.17
CA GLU A 282 -13.74 -25.68 1.20
C GLU A 282 -14.42 -25.64 -0.18
N ASP A 283 -15.76 -25.62 -0.24
CA ASP A 283 -16.50 -25.53 -1.50
C ASP A 283 -16.25 -24.20 -2.23
N ASP A 284 -16.06 -23.09 -1.52
CA ASP A 284 -15.79 -21.79 -2.14
C ASP A 284 -14.38 -21.70 -2.72
N THR A 285 -13.47 -22.52 -2.24
CA THR A 285 -12.07 -22.56 -2.65
C THR A 285 -11.74 -23.77 -3.53
N ALA A 286 -12.63 -24.77 -3.62
CA ALA A 286 -12.41 -26.03 -4.32
C ALA A 286 -11.92 -25.84 -5.79
N PHE A 287 -12.40 -24.81 -6.50
CA PHE A 287 -11.96 -24.53 -7.88
C PHE A 287 -10.48 -24.11 -7.99
N LEU A 288 -9.83 -23.72 -6.89
CA LEU A 288 -8.39 -23.43 -6.87
C LEU A 288 -7.54 -24.71 -6.96
N PHE A 289 -8.09 -25.84 -6.51
CA PHE A 289 -7.39 -27.10 -6.35
C PHE A 289 -7.81 -28.17 -7.37
N THR A 290 -8.86 -27.90 -8.14
CA THR A 290 -9.39 -28.80 -9.18
C THR A 290 -9.35 -28.09 -10.54
N ASP A 291 -9.49 -28.85 -11.64
CA ASP A 291 -9.67 -28.29 -12.98
C ASP A 291 -11.10 -27.72 -13.21
N ALA A 292 -11.90 -27.68 -12.15
CA ALA A 292 -13.24 -27.10 -12.21
C ALA A 292 -13.15 -25.60 -12.51
N LYS A 293 -13.92 -25.15 -13.48
CA LYS A 293 -14.06 -23.71 -13.73
C LYS A 293 -14.72 -23.05 -12.51
N PRO A 294 -14.24 -21.87 -12.07
CA PRO A 294 -14.90 -21.16 -10.99
C PRO A 294 -16.38 -20.95 -11.35
N LYS A 295 -17.26 -21.20 -10.37
CA LYS A 295 -18.70 -20.97 -10.55
C LYS A 295 -18.91 -19.58 -11.13
N THR A 296 -19.57 -19.50 -12.26
CA THR A 296 -19.81 -18.23 -12.94
C THR A 296 -20.72 -17.39 -12.03
N VAL A 297 -20.17 -16.39 -11.39
CA VAL A 297 -20.98 -15.42 -10.67
C VAL A 297 -21.68 -14.58 -11.73
N PHE A 298 -23.00 -14.55 -11.69
CA PHE A 298 -23.77 -13.69 -12.57
C PHE A 298 -23.30 -12.25 -12.40
N LYS A 299 -22.75 -11.68 -13.47
CA LYS A 299 -22.53 -10.24 -13.48
C LYS A 299 -23.90 -9.56 -13.39
N ALA A 300 -24.04 -8.63 -12.46
CA ALA A 300 -25.22 -7.77 -12.46
C ALA A 300 -25.43 -7.21 -13.88
N PRO A 301 -26.62 -7.29 -14.43
CA PRO A 301 -26.89 -6.80 -15.76
C PRO A 301 -26.53 -5.31 -15.85
N THR A 302 -25.96 -4.91 -16.97
CA THR A 302 -25.63 -3.49 -17.21
C THR A 302 -26.89 -2.63 -17.23
N LYS A 303 -26.76 -1.33 -16.94
CA LYS A 303 -27.89 -0.39 -17.02
C LYS A 303 -28.63 -0.50 -18.37
N GLN A 304 -27.89 -0.65 -19.48
CA GLN A 304 -28.47 -0.84 -20.82
C GLN A 304 -29.22 -2.16 -20.95
N ALA A 305 -28.75 -3.25 -20.37
CA ALA A 305 -29.43 -4.53 -20.36
C ALA A 305 -30.73 -4.47 -19.53
N LEU A 306 -30.70 -3.81 -18.38
CA LEU A 306 -31.88 -3.60 -17.54
C LEU A 306 -32.92 -2.72 -18.25
N GLN A 307 -32.51 -1.67 -18.95
CA GLN A 307 -33.41 -0.78 -19.71
C GLN A 307 -34.13 -1.49 -20.82
N ARG A 308 -33.64 -2.62 -21.33
CA ARG A 308 -34.33 -3.44 -22.33
C ARG A 308 -35.48 -4.28 -21.75
N VAL A 309 -35.45 -4.55 -20.46
CA VAL A 309 -36.38 -5.46 -19.78
C VAL A 309 -37.35 -4.70 -18.87
N ILE A 310 -36.89 -3.56 -18.30
CA ILE A 310 -37.71 -2.74 -17.43
C ILE A 310 -38.51 -1.74 -18.27
N PRO A 311 -39.83 -1.61 -18.07
CA PRO A 311 -40.65 -0.62 -18.75
C PRO A 311 -40.12 0.80 -18.54
N GLU A 312 -40.16 1.61 -19.59
CA GLU A 312 -39.61 2.98 -19.60
C GLU A 312 -40.19 3.88 -18.51
N GLN A 313 -41.43 3.64 -18.12
CA GLN A 313 -42.15 4.35 -17.06
C GLN A 313 -41.52 4.16 -15.66
N LEU A 314 -40.71 3.12 -15.46
CA LEU A 314 -40.06 2.78 -14.21
C LEU A 314 -38.58 3.22 -14.13
N TRP A 315 -38.04 3.82 -15.20
CA TRP A 315 -36.61 4.17 -15.25
C TRP A 315 -36.19 5.25 -14.23
N GLY A 316 -37.11 6.07 -13.77
CA GLY A 316 -36.90 7.11 -12.76
C GLY A 316 -37.05 6.65 -11.31
N ASP A 317 -37.61 5.46 -11.08
CA ASP A 317 -37.86 4.91 -9.74
C ASP A 317 -37.12 3.59 -9.53
N GLN A 318 -35.99 3.68 -8.84
CA GLN A 318 -35.13 2.54 -8.57
C GLN A 318 -35.85 1.43 -7.76
N LYS A 319 -36.76 1.80 -6.86
CA LYS A 319 -37.49 0.84 -6.02
C LYS A 319 -38.52 0.11 -6.87
N ALA A 320 -39.34 0.84 -7.62
CA ALA A 320 -40.35 0.24 -8.51
C ALA A 320 -39.74 -0.63 -9.60
N ALA A 321 -38.57 -0.22 -10.15
CA ALA A 321 -37.82 -1.03 -11.10
C ALA A 321 -37.29 -2.35 -10.49
N SER A 322 -36.80 -2.29 -9.23
CA SER A 322 -36.33 -3.46 -8.50
C SER A 322 -37.48 -4.42 -8.18
N ASP A 323 -38.61 -3.90 -7.69
CA ASP A 323 -39.81 -4.69 -7.37
C ASP A 323 -40.40 -5.37 -8.64
N TYR A 324 -40.38 -4.67 -9.80
CA TYR A 324 -40.77 -5.23 -11.08
C TYR A 324 -39.89 -6.42 -11.47
N LEU A 325 -38.56 -6.30 -11.34
CA LEU A 325 -37.63 -7.39 -11.66
C LEU A 325 -37.81 -8.59 -10.73
N VAL A 326 -37.99 -8.37 -9.44
CA VAL A 326 -38.22 -9.44 -8.46
C VAL A 326 -39.49 -10.20 -8.81
N ASN A 327 -40.62 -9.50 -9.07
CA ASN A 327 -41.89 -10.11 -9.45
C ASN A 327 -41.77 -10.91 -10.77
N ALA A 328 -41.09 -10.35 -11.77
CA ALA A 328 -40.86 -11.05 -13.04
C ALA A 328 -40.03 -12.32 -12.85
N MET A 329 -39.03 -12.31 -12.00
CA MET A 329 -38.20 -13.49 -11.66
C MET A 329 -39.02 -14.54 -10.89
N GLU A 330 -39.90 -14.15 -9.98
CA GLU A 330 -40.79 -15.07 -9.27
C GLU A 330 -41.79 -15.71 -10.19
N GLU A 331 -42.38 -14.96 -11.13
CA GLU A 331 -43.28 -15.50 -12.16
C GLU A 331 -42.55 -16.46 -13.07
N LEU A 332 -41.33 -16.14 -13.50
CA LEU A 332 -40.50 -17.04 -14.30
C LEU A 332 -40.16 -18.33 -13.55
N LYS A 333 -39.90 -18.25 -12.28
CA LYS A 333 -39.65 -19.42 -11.43
C LYS A 333 -40.90 -20.30 -11.35
N ARG A 334 -42.09 -19.73 -11.08
CA ARG A 334 -43.36 -20.45 -11.05
C ARG A 334 -43.68 -21.10 -12.43
N TYR A 335 -43.34 -20.39 -13.51
CA TYR A 335 -43.54 -20.91 -14.88
C TYR A 335 -42.64 -22.13 -15.10
N LYS A 336 -41.36 -22.08 -14.74
CA LYS A 336 -40.41 -23.19 -14.83
C LYS A 336 -40.81 -24.39 -13.96
N GLU A 337 -41.30 -24.16 -12.75
CA GLU A 337 -41.81 -25.21 -11.88
C GLU A 337 -43.04 -25.92 -12.47
N LYS A 338 -43.87 -25.19 -13.22
CA LYS A 338 -45.13 -25.72 -13.79
C LYS A 338 -44.93 -26.39 -15.15
N TYR A 339 -44.00 -25.92 -15.98
CA TYR A 339 -43.89 -26.32 -17.38
C TYR A 339 -42.52 -26.92 -17.75
N GLY A 340 -41.55 -27.01 -16.82
CA GLY A 340 -40.19 -27.46 -17.09
C GLY A 340 -39.30 -26.36 -17.70
N GLU A 341 -38.02 -26.70 -17.94
CA GLU A 341 -37.09 -25.74 -18.58
C GLU A 341 -37.52 -25.42 -20.00
N LEU A 342 -37.43 -24.11 -20.34
CA LEU A 342 -37.69 -23.62 -21.72
C LEU A 342 -36.60 -24.09 -22.67
#